data_c3ee9cb66bdcfd285c9cae69c994f8ca
#
_entry.id   c3ee9cb66bdcfd285c9cae69c994f8ca
#
_cell.length_a   1.000
_cell.length_b   1.000
_cell.length_c   1.000
_cell.angle_alpha   90.00
_cell.angle_beta   90.00
_cell.angle_gamma   90.00
#
_symmetry.space_group_name_H-M   'P 1'
#
loop_
_entity.id
_entity.type
_entity.pdbx_description
1 polymer ?
#
loop_
_entity_poly.entity_id
_entity_poly.type
_entity_poly.pdbx_seq_one_letter_code
_entity_poly.pdbx_strand_id
1 'polypeptide(L)'
;DLAQGKMVVIVDDEKRENEGDLIFCASSVSAEKINFMAKFARGLICLALDKKRFKKMKLKLMTDSNKSRHRTAFTVSIEAKKGVTTGISAQDRSQTIKVAVSSHSKPSDLVSPGHIFPLLANDGGVLVRAGHTEAAVDLARMATNQKSPYGVICEIMNDDGTMARLKDLVKFCKKHRLKMSSIKD
;
A
#
# COMPACT_ATOMS: atom_id res chain seq x y z
N ASP A 1 13.95 -9.05 -3.64
CA ASP A 1 13.73 -7.66 -4.11
C ASP A 1 13.17 -6.77 -2.99
N LEU A 2 12.07 -7.14 -2.32
CA LEU A 2 11.47 -6.33 -1.24
C LEU A 2 12.44 -6.01 -0.10
N ALA A 3 13.24 -6.99 0.34
CA ALA A 3 14.27 -6.80 1.36
C ALA A 3 15.38 -5.82 0.93
N GLN A 4 15.56 -5.63 -0.39
CA GLN A 4 16.47 -4.65 -0.98
C GLN A 4 15.77 -3.30 -1.25
N GLY A 5 14.53 -3.14 -0.78
CA GLY A 5 13.74 -1.95 -1.00
C GLY A 5 13.19 -1.79 -2.42
N LYS A 6 13.23 -2.83 -3.27
CA LYS A 6 12.65 -2.79 -4.62
C LYS A 6 11.14 -3.01 -4.60
N MET A 7 10.46 -2.58 -5.66
CA MET A 7 9.05 -2.87 -5.89
C MET A 7 8.87 -4.24 -6.54
N VAL A 8 7.73 -4.87 -6.29
CA VAL A 8 7.25 -6.07 -6.96
C VAL A 8 5.80 -5.88 -7.37
N VAL A 9 5.31 -6.70 -8.29
CA VAL A 9 3.89 -6.78 -8.64
C VAL A 9 3.31 -8.04 -8.00
N ILE A 10 2.19 -7.88 -7.30
CA ILE A 10 1.45 -9.02 -6.74
C ILE A 10 0.09 -9.06 -7.40
N VAL A 11 -0.30 -10.24 -7.89
CA VAL A 11 -1.61 -10.48 -8.51
C VAL A 11 -2.48 -11.31 -7.60
N ASP A 12 -3.78 -11.04 -7.60
CA ASP A 12 -4.75 -11.85 -6.90
C ASP A 12 -5.48 -12.83 -7.85
N ASP A 13 -6.39 -13.63 -7.28
CA ASP A 13 -7.16 -14.63 -8.03
C ASP A 13 -8.10 -13.98 -9.04
N GLU A 14 -8.23 -14.59 -10.24
CA GLU A 14 -9.14 -14.13 -11.31
C GLU A 14 -10.60 -14.05 -10.85
N LYS A 15 -11.00 -14.88 -9.89
CA LYS A 15 -12.36 -14.89 -9.34
C LYS A 15 -12.58 -13.85 -8.24
N ARG A 16 -11.49 -13.16 -7.78
CA ARG A 16 -11.58 -12.13 -6.74
C ARG A 16 -11.65 -10.74 -7.40
N GLU A 17 -10.56 -10.01 -7.51
CA GLU A 17 -10.46 -8.70 -8.18
C GLU A 17 -9.88 -8.84 -9.59
N ASN A 18 -9.06 -9.87 -9.79
CA ASN A 18 -8.29 -10.10 -11.01
C ASN A 18 -7.44 -8.87 -11.35
N GLU A 19 -6.74 -8.36 -10.36
CA GLU A 19 -5.93 -7.15 -10.44
C GLU A 19 -4.49 -7.42 -10.03
N GLY A 20 -3.62 -6.46 -10.29
CA GLY A 20 -2.24 -6.48 -9.84
C GLY A 20 -1.85 -5.17 -9.21
N ASP A 21 -1.22 -5.25 -8.04
CA ASP A 21 -0.72 -4.08 -7.32
C ASP A 21 0.80 -4.02 -7.37
N LEU A 22 1.33 -2.80 -7.54
CA LEU A 22 2.71 -2.49 -7.15
C LEU A 22 2.79 -2.50 -5.63
N ILE A 23 3.79 -3.21 -5.09
CA ILE A 23 4.03 -3.31 -3.65
C ILE A 23 5.49 -3.04 -3.33
N PHE A 24 5.76 -2.29 -2.26
CA PHE A 24 7.08 -2.20 -1.64
C PHE A 24 6.97 -2.01 -0.12
N CYS A 25 8.04 -2.33 0.62
CA CYS A 25 8.08 -2.13 2.06
C CYS A 25 8.07 -0.63 2.40
N ALA A 26 7.13 -0.19 3.23
CA ALA A 26 6.98 1.22 3.60
C ALA A 26 8.24 1.82 4.25
N SER A 27 9.08 0.98 4.88
CA SER A 27 10.38 1.40 5.41
C SER A 27 11.37 1.92 4.36
N SER A 28 11.15 1.57 3.09
CA SER A 28 11.97 2.01 1.94
C SER A 28 11.30 3.08 1.09
N VAL A 29 10.28 3.76 1.64
CA VAL A 29 9.54 4.79 0.90
C VAL A 29 10.42 5.96 0.48
N SER A 30 10.25 6.41 -0.75
CA SER A 30 10.88 7.60 -1.30
C SER A 30 9.93 8.33 -2.26
N ALA A 31 10.24 9.60 -2.56
CA ALA A 31 9.46 10.39 -3.51
C ALA A 31 9.48 9.75 -4.91
N GLU A 32 10.61 9.17 -5.33
CA GLU A 32 10.76 8.51 -6.63
C GLU A 32 9.82 7.31 -6.76
N LYS A 33 9.67 6.51 -5.69
CA LYS A 33 8.76 5.36 -5.69
C LYS A 33 7.30 5.79 -5.74
N ILE A 34 6.93 6.79 -4.96
CA ILE A 34 5.58 7.36 -5.00
C ILE A 34 5.28 7.94 -6.37
N ASN A 35 6.24 8.68 -6.95
CA ASN A 35 6.10 9.21 -8.32
C ASN A 35 5.98 8.08 -9.35
N PHE A 36 6.75 7.00 -9.20
CA PHE A 36 6.64 5.83 -10.07
C PHE A 36 5.23 5.22 -10.02
N MET A 37 4.68 5.00 -8.81
CA MET A 37 3.32 4.51 -8.63
C MET A 37 2.29 5.44 -9.28
N ALA A 38 2.36 6.75 -8.98
CA ALA A 38 1.43 7.73 -9.53
C ALA A 38 1.48 7.81 -11.06
N LYS A 39 2.68 7.74 -11.65
CA LYS A 39 2.90 7.88 -13.09
C LYS A 39 2.55 6.61 -13.87
N PHE A 40 2.94 5.45 -13.36
CA PHE A 40 2.91 4.22 -14.13
C PHE A 40 1.84 3.23 -13.65
N ALA A 41 1.55 3.16 -12.35
CA ALA A 41 0.45 2.34 -11.85
C ALA A 41 -0.90 3.08 -11.94
N ARG A 42 -0.97 4.36 -11.59
CA ARG A 42 -2.14 5.25 -11.69
C ARG A 42 -3.28 4.94 -10.73
N GLY A 43 -3.14 3.91 -9.89
CA GLY A 43 -4.12 3.54 -8.88
C GLY A 43 -4.10 4.44 -7.65
N LEU A 44 -4.83 4.05 -6.62
CA LEU A 44 -4.85 4.73 -5.34
C LEU A 44 -3.67 4.28 -4.48
N ILE A 45 -2.77 5.21 -4.15
CA ILE A 45 -1.62 4.89 -3.29
C ILE A 45 -2.10 4.72 -1.85
N CYS A 46 -2.04 3.50 -1.35
CA CYS A 46 -2.49 3.10 -0.03
C CYS A 46 -1.33 2.59 0.84
N LEU A 47 -1.52 2.70 2.16
CA LEU A 47 -0.57 2.24 3.16
C LEU A 47 -1.18 1.08 3.96
N ALA A 48 -0.78 -0.16 3.66
CA ALA A 48 -1.21 -1.35 4.39
C ALA A 48 -0.52 -1.42 5.77
N LEU A 49 -1.30 -1.51 6.82
CA LEU A 49 -0.85 -1.51 8.21
C LEU A 49 -1.41 -2.71 8.97
N ASP A 50 -0.64 -3.22 9.92
CA ASP A 50 -1.13 -4.17 10.92
C ASP A 50 -1.98 -3.48 12.00
N LYS A 51 -2.73 -4.28 12.74
CA LYS A 51 -3.60 -3.81 13.83
C LYS A 51 -2.84 -3.11 14.96
N LYS A 52 -1.58 -3.52 15.22
CA LYS A 52 -0.74 -2.90 16.24
C LYS A 52 -0.43 -1.44 15.88
N ARG A 53 -0.04 -1.19 14.62
CA ARG A 53 0.25 0.17 14.15
C ARG A 53 -1.01 1.01 14.05
N PHE A 54 -2.08 0.45 13.51
CA PHE A 54 -3.39 1.10 13.45
C PHE A 54 -3.82 1.64 14.83
N LYS A 55 -3.76 0.80 15.86
CA LYS A 55 -4.09 1.19 17.25
C LYS A 55 -3.12 2.23 17.81
N LYS A 56 -1.80 2.04 17.62
CA LYS A 56 -0.78 2.96 18.10
C LYS A 56 -0.98 4.38 17.56
N MET A 57 -1.32 4.49 16.27
CA MET A 57 -1.54 5.79 15.62
C MET A 57 -2.97 6.32 15.81
N LYS A 58 -3.83 5.62 16.56
CA LYS A 58 -5.24 5.98 16.81
C LYS A 58 -6.01 6.28 15.51
N LEU A 59 -5.73 5.52 14.46
CA LEU A 59 -6.44 5.66 13.20
C LEU A 59 -7.91 5.23 13.35
N LYS A 60 -8.78 5.83 12.55
CA LYS A 60 -10.21 5.51 12.54
C LYS A 60 -10.58 4.89 11.20
N LEU A 61 -11.44 3.90 11.19
CA LEU A 61 -12.04 3.39 9.97
C LEU A 61 -12.87 4.49 9.31
N MET A 62 -12.90 4.48 7.98
CA MET A 62 -13.65 5.45 7.19
C MET A 62 -15.17 5.31 7.40
N THR A 63 -15.63 4.12 7.77
CA THR A 63 -17.04 3.81 8.04
C THR A 63 -17.16 2.70 9.10
N ASP A 64 -18.20 2.77 9.91
CA ASP A 64 -18.55 1.72 10.87
C ASP A 64 -19.29 0.56 10.18
N SER A 65 -19.89 0.79 9.02
CA SER A 65 -20.62 -0.21 8.23
C SER A 65 -20.05 -0.31 6.83
N ASN A 66 -19.01 -1.16 6.66
CA ASN A 66 -18.37 -1.38 5.38
C ASN A 66 -19.25 -2.24 4.47
N LYS A 67 -19.80 -1.61 3.41
CA LYS A 67 -20.65 -2.24 2.38
C LYS A 67 -19.90 -2.49 1.07
N SER A 68 -18.58 -2.23 0.99
CA SER A 68 -17.81 -2.48 -0.23
C SER A 68 -17.74 -3.98 -0.55
N ARG A 69 -17.67 -4.32 -1.83
CA ARG A 69 -17.70 -5.70 -2.34
C ARG A 69 -16.68 -6.61 -1.63
N HIS A 70 -15.46 -6.14 -1.45
CA HIS A 70 -14.37 -6.91 -0.86
C HIS A 70 -14.08 -6.53 0.60
N ARG A 71 -14.88 -5.61 1.17
CA ARG A 71 -14.78 -5.15 2.56
C ARG A 71 -13.38 -4.68 2.96
N THR A 72 -12.63 -4.09 2.03
CA THR A 72 -11.32 -3.50 2.33
C THR A 72 -11.46 -2.46 3.42
N ALA A 73 -10.70 -2.62 4.50
CA ALA A 73 -10.84 -1.80 5.68
C ALA A 73 -10.09 -0.47 5.53
N PHE A 74 -10.66 0.44 4.74
CA PHE A 74 -10.16 1.81 4.60
C PHE A 74 -10.26 2.55 5.92
N THR A 75 -9.21 3.28 6.24
CA THR A 75 -9.25 4.29 7.31
C THR A 75 -9.54 5.66 6.70
N VAL A 76 -9.81 6.66 7.55
CA VAL A 76 -9.76 8.06 7.12
C VAL A 76 -8.37 8.37 6.56
N SER A 77 -8.32 9.19 5.50
CA SER A 77 -7.05 9.60 4.90
C SER A 77 -6.23 10.44 5.88
N ILE A 78 -4.91 10.38 5.74
CA ILE A 78 -3.96 11.03 6.65
C ILE A 78 -2.97 11.90 5.92
N GLU A 79 -2.41 12.86 6.67
CA GLU A 79 -1.31 13.71 6.25
C GLU A 79 -0.28 13.86 7.38
N ALA A 80 1.00 14.00 7.05
CA ALA A 80 1.99 14.40 8.04
C ALA A 80 1.71 15.85 8.49
N LYS A 81 1.73 16.09 9.80
CA LYS A 81 1.50 17.43 10.35
C LYS A 81 2.60 18.42 9.99
N LYS A 82 3.81 17.92 9.71
CA LYS A 82 5.00 18.74 9.41
C LYS A 82 5.79 18.14 8.26
N GLY A 83 6.51 18.99 7.54
CA GLY A 83 7.40 18.56 6.45
C GLY A 83 6.67 18.26 5.15
N VAL A 84 5.47 18.78 4.98
CA VAL A 84 4.65 18.71 3.77
C VAL A 84 4.19 20.11 3.35
N THR A 85 3.86 20.27 2.09
CA THR A 85 3.24 21.48 1.53
C THR A 85 1.72 21.31 1.45
N THR A 86 1.16 21.02 0.27
CA THR A 86 -0.27 20.75 0.08
C THR A 86 -0.65 19.27 0.29
N GLY A 87 0.33 18.38 0.46
CA GLY A 87 0.13 16.97 0.77
C GLY A 87 0.13 16.02 -0.43
N ILE A 88 -0.24 16.47 -1.63
CA ILE A 88 -0.45 15.59 -2.79
C ILE A 88 0.84 15.25 -3.56
N SER A 89 1.89 16.06 -3.46
CA SER A 89 3.14 15.78 -4.19
C SER A 89 3.73 14.42 -3.80
N ALA A 90 4.54 13.83 -4.68
CA ALA A 90 5.23 12.58 -4.37
C ALA A 90 6.12 12.73 -3.13
N GLN A 91 6.74 13.90 -2.95
CA GLN A 91 7.54 14.24 -1.77
C GLN A 91 6.66 14.24 -0.51
N ASP A 92 5.54 14.95 -0.53
CA ASP A 92 4.64 15.06 0.62
C ASP A 92 4.04 13.71 1.02
N ARG A 93 3.56 12.93 0.03
CA ARG A 93 3.02 11.59 0.28
C ARG A 93 4.09 10.65 0.85
N SER A 94 5.31 10.71 0.34
CA SER A 94 6.42 9.93 0.90
C SER A 94 6.72 10.34 2.35
N GLN A 95 6.69 11.63 2.67
CA GLN A 95 6.87 12.15 4.02
C GLN A 95 5.75 11.67 4.95
N THR A 96 4.51 11.72 4.50
CA THR A 96 3.36 11.22 5.26
C THR A 96 3.50 9.73 5.61
N ILE A 97 3.91 8.91 4.64
CA ILE A 97 4.16 7.49 4.87
C ILE A 97 5.30 7.28 5.87
N LYS A 98 6.44 8.00 5.72
CA LYS A 98 7.57 7.93 6.67
C LYS A 98 7.11 8.21 8.10
N VAL A 99 6.35 9.28 8.31
CA VAL A 99 5.78 9.62 9.62
C VAL A 99 4.83 8.53 10.09
N ALA A 100 3.91 8.07 9.24
CA ALA A 100 2.93 7.06 9.61
C ALA A 100 3.55 5.74 10.06
N VAL A 101 4.73 5.33 9.56
CA VAL A 101 5.36 4.04 9.92
C VAL A 101 6.53 4.15 10.91
N SER A 102 7.01 5.34 11.19
CA SER A 102 8.13 5.56 12.13
C SER A 102 7.79 5.07 13.54
N SER A 103 8.68 4.31 14.16
CA SER A 103 8.52 3.81 15.53
C SER A 103 8.41 4.94 16.57
N HIS A 104 8.99 6.10 16.29
CA HIS A 104 9.03 7.28 17.16
C HIS A 104 7.79 8.17 17.01
N SER A 105 7.02 8.03 15.95
CA SER A 105 5.85 8.88 15.70
C SER A 105 4.71 8.60 16.67
N LYS A 106 4.01 9.70 17.00
CA LYS A 106 2.82 9.75 17.85
C LYS A 106 1.58 10.05 16.99
N PRO A 107 0.37 9.79 17.47
CA PRO A 107 -0.85 10.17 16.76
C PRO A 107 -0.92 11.65 16.37
N SER A 108 -0.38 12.54 17.22
CA SER A 108 -0.35 13.99 17.01
C SER A 108 0.58 14.45 15.86
N ASP A 109 1.39 13.55 15.30
CA ASP A 109 2.27 13.84 14.16
C ASP A 109 1.54 13.67 12.81
N LEU A 110 0.31 13.14 12.86
CA LEU A 110 -0.57 13.01 11.72
C LEU A 110 -1.81 13.90 11.91
N VAL A 111 -2.38 14.33 10.78
CA VAL A 111 -3.67 15.01 10.68
C VAL A 111 -4.56 14.27 9.69
N SER A 112 -5.86 14.52 9.76
CA SER A 112 -6.88 14.04 8.82
C SER A 112 -7.84 15.19 8.47
N PRO A 113 -8.37 15.23 7.24
CA PRO A 113 -8.03 14.34 6.11
C PRO A 113 -6.66 14.62 5.51
N GLY A 114 -6.21 13.77 4.56
CA GLY A 114 -4.96 13.92 3.85
C GLY A 114 -4.94 13.13 2.53
N HIS A 115 -3.75 12.86 1.99
CA HIS A 115 -3.55 12.28 0.66
C HIS A 115 -2.95 10.87 0.66
N ILE A 116 -2.83 10.25 1.82
CA ILE A 116 -2.50 8.83 1.98
C ILE A 116 -3.68 8.13 2.65
N PHE A 117 -4.03 6.95 2.13
CA PHE A 117 -5.15 6.13 2.59
C PHE A 117 -4.60 4.88 3.30
N PRO A 118 -4.54 4.86 4.64
CA PRO A 118 -4.18 3.64 5.34
C PRO A 118 -5.28 2.58 5.21
N LEU A 119 -4.83 1.32 5.11
CA LEU A 119 -5.68 0.14 5.09
C LEU A 119 -5.32 -0.75 6.27
N LEU A 120 -6.32 -1.21 7.01
CA LEU A 120 -6.12 -2.15 8.09
C LEU A 120 -6.15 -3.59 7.54
N ALA A 121 -5.00 -4.28 7.62
CA ALA A 121 -4.93 -5.70 7.28
C ALA A 121 -5.62 -6.56 8.35
N ASN A 122 -6.23 -7.67 7.92
CA ASN A 122 -6.79 -8.65 8.83
C ASN A 122 -5.69 -9.35 9.64
N ASP A 123 -5.97 -9.60 10.92
CA ASP A 123 -5.13 -10.48 11.73
C ASP A 123 -5.14 -11.90 11.10
N GLY A 124 -3.95 -12.49 10.93
CA GLY A 124 -3.78 -13.77 10.24
C GLY A 124 -3.40 -13.65 8.76
N GLY A 125 -3.36 -12.42 8.21
CA GLY A 125 -2.79 -12.13 6.89
C GLY A 125 -3.54 -12.79 5.74
N VAL A 126 -2.80 -13.19 4.69
CA VAL A 126 -3.35 -13.76 3.46
C VAL A 126 -4.10 -15.09 3.70
N LEU A 127 -3.79 -15.81 4.76
CA LEU A 127 -4.49 -17.06 5.12
C LEU A 127 -5.93 -16.82 5.58
N VAL A 128 -6.24 -15.61 6.07
CA VAL A 128 -7.59 -15.22 6.50
C VAL A 128 -8.31 -14.44 5.41
N ARG A 129 -7.60 -13.55 4.72
CA ARG A 129 -8.12 -12.77 3.60
C ARG A 129 -7.06 -12.66 2.51
N ALA A 130 -7.26 -13.34 1.40
CA ALA A 130 -6.33 -13.36 0.26
C ALA A 130 -6.42 -12.07 -0.56
N GLY A 131 -6.12 -10.92 0.07
CA GLY A 131 -6.16 -9.59 -0.55
C GLY A 131 -4.79 -8.92 -0.57
N HIS A 132 -4.61 -7.93 -1.47
CA HIS A 132 -3.37 -7.18 -1.62
C HIS A 132 -2.93 -6.48 -0.32
N THR A 133 -3.88 -6.01 0.50
CA THR A 133 -3.60 -5.40 1.81
C THR A 133 -2.86 -6.35 2.74
N GLU A 134 -3.38 -7.58 2.88
CA GLU A 134 -2.77 -8.63 3.71
C GLU A 134 -1.44 -9.09 3.12
N ALA A 135 -1.39 -9.30 1.81
CA ALA A 135 -0.17 -9.67 1.10
C ALA A 135 0.96 -8.65 1.33
N ALA A 136 0.64 -7.36 1.26
CA ALA A 136 1.62 -6.29 1.48
C ALA A 136 2.19 -6.32 2.91
N VAL A 137 1.35 -6.55 3.92
CA VAL A 137 1.79 -6.66 5.33
C VAL A 137 2.64 -7.92 5.54
N ASP A 138 2.21 -9.07 5.01
CA ASP A 138 2.94 -10.34 5.18
C ASP A 138 4.28 -10.32 4.45
N LEU A 139 4.32 -9.82 3.22
CA LEU A 139 5.55 -9.65 2.45
C LEU A 139 6.52 -8.67 3.12
N ALA A 140 6.02 -7.54 3.63
CA ALA A 140 6.84 -6.57 4.36
C ALA A 140 7.36 -7.16 5.68
N ARG A 141 6.54 -7.97 6.36
CA ARG A 141 6.95 -8.69 7.58
C ARG A 141 8.12 -9.63 7.32
N MET A 142 8.04 -10.43 6.26
CA MET A 142 9.13 -11.32 5.85
C MET A 142 10.37 -10.55 5.41
N ALA A 143 10.21 -9.53 4.57
CA ALA A 143 11.33 -8.77 4.00
C ALA A 143 12.10 -7.93 5.04
N THR A 144 11.44 -7.51 6.14
CA THR A 144 12.03 -6.67 7.19
C THR A 144 12.33 -7.43 8.49
N ASN A 145 12.28 -8.76 8.48
CA ASN A 145 12.40 -9.60 9.68
C ASN A 145 11.49 -9.10 10.81
N GLN A 146 10.22 -8.84 10.49
CA GLN A 146 9.15 -8.37 11.39
C GLN A 146 9.34 -6.97 12.00
N LYS A 147 10.40 -6.23 11.64
CA LYS A 147 10.68 -4.90 12.21
C LYS A 147 9.72 -3.82 11.70
N SER A 148 9.25 -3.95 10.45
CA SER A 148 8.36 -2.97 9.81
C SER A 148 7.36 -3.67 8.89
N PRO A 149 6.32 -4.34 9.43
CA PRO A 149 5.35 -5.10 8.65
C PRO A 149 4.32 -4.17 7.99
N TYR A 150 4.79 -3.19 7.22
CA TYR A 150 3.94 -2.20 6.54
C TYR A 150 4.32 -2.12 5.08
N GLY A 151 3.32 -2.16 4.20
CA GLY A 151 3.51 -2.09 2.76
C GLY A 151 2.81 -0.88 2.14
N VAL A 152 3.42 -0.34 1.09
CA VAL A 152 2.75 0.63 0.21
C VAL A 152 2.26 -0.13 -1.01
N ILE A 153 1.00 0.06 -1.37
CA ILE A 153 0.35 -0.62 -2.48
C ILE A 153 -0.30 0.38 -3.43
N CYS A 154 -0.41 0.00 -4.69
CA CYS A 154 -1.10 0.81 -5.70
C CYS A 154 -1.53 -0.11 -6.84
N GLU A 155 -2.81 -0.09 -7.17
CA GLU A 155 -3.38 -0.85 -8.29
C GLU A 155 -2.76 -0.39 -9.62
N ILE A 156 -2.61 -1.32 -10.57
CA ILE A 156 -2.06 -1.01 -11.89
C ILE A 156 -3.19 -0.91 -12.91
N MET A 157 -3.28 0.25 -13.55
CA MET A 157 -4.19 0.52 -14.66
C MET A 157 -3.45 0.61 -16.00
N ASN A 158 -4.12 0.29 -17.06
CA ASN A 158 -3.70 0.53 -18.44
C ASN A 158 -3.72 2.04 -18.78
N ASP A 159 -3.12 2.42 -19.90
CA ASP A 159 -3.05 3.81 -20.34
C ASP A 159 -4.44 4.42 -20.65
N ASP A 160 -5.42 3.59 -20.98
CA ASP A 160 -6.81 3.97 -21.22
C ASP A 160 -7.68 4.05 -19.94
N GLY A 161 -7.09 3.79 -18.77
CA GLY A 161 -7.77 3.82 -17.48
C GLY A 161 -8.47 2.52 -17.09
N THR A 162 -8.45 1.49 -17.92
CA THR A 162 -8.95 0.15 -17.54
C THR A 162 -7.97 -0.55 -16.60
N MET A 163 -8.47 -1.50 -15.79
CA MET A 163 -7.59 -2.26 -14.91
C MET A 163 -6.68 -3.21 -15.71
N ALA A 164 -5.39 -3.18 -15.43
CA ALA A 164 -4.44 -4.09 -16.02
C ALA A 164 -4.72 -5.53 -15.56
N ARG A 165 -4.82 -6.47 -16.51
CA ARG A 165 -5.00 -7.90 -16.24
C ARG A 165 -3.69 -8.66 -16.46
N LEU A 166 -3.64 -9.92 -16.13
CA LEU A 166 -2.42 -10.73 -16.15
C LEU A 166 -1.54 -10.50 -17.39
N LYS A 167 -2.14 -10.48 -18.60
CA LYS A 167 -1.40 -10.24 -19.86
C LYS A 167 -0.74 -8.85 -19.91
N ASP A 168 -1.42 -7.84 -19.39
CA ASP A 168 -0.93 -6.46 -19.33
C ASP A 168 0.15 -6.33 -18.24
N LEU A 169 -0.07 -6.96 -17.09
CA LEU A 169 0.87 -6.99 -15.97
C LEU A 169 2.19 -7.66 -16.37
N VAL A 170 2.18 -8.73 -17.16
CA VAL A 170 3.40 -9.35 -17.72
C VAL A 170 4.17 -8.35 -18.58
N LYS A 171 3.47 -7.59 -19.45
CA LYS A 171 4.11 -6.54 -20.26
C LYS A 171 4.68 -5.41 -19.41
N PHE A 172 3.89 -4.97 -18.42
CA PHE A 172 4.29 -3.95 -17.46
C PHE A 172 5.56 -4.36 -16.70
N CYS A 173 5.59 -5.58 -16.16
CA CYS A 173 6.75 -6.11 -15.46
C CYS A 173 8.00 -6.20 -16.34
N LYS A 174 7.87 -6.65 -17.59
CA LYS A 174 8.98 -6.66 -18.55
C LYS A 174 9.51 -5.25 -18.82
N LYS A 175 8.59 -4.30 -19.11
CA LYS A 175 8.92 -2.90 -19.41
C LYS A 175 9.69 -2.23 -18.27
N HIS A 176 9.27 -2.47 -17.03
CA HIS A 176 9.81 -1.82 -15.84
C HIS A 176 10.82 -2.68 -15.06
N ARG A 177 11.16 -3.88 -15.57
CA ARG A 177 12.10 -4.83 -14.94
C ARG A 177 11.70 -5.19 -13.50
N LEU A 178 10.40 -5.42 -13.31
CA LEU A 178 9.82 -5.81 -12.03
C LEU A 178 9.58 -7.32 -11.98
N LYS A 179 9.68 -7.90 -10.79
CA LYS A 179 9.25 -9.27 -10.53
C LYS A 179 7.76 -9.29 -10.21
N MET A 180 7.10 -10.39 -10.55
CA MET A 180 5.70 -10.64 -10.29
C MET A 180 5.54 -11.98 -9.59
N SER A 181 4.62 -12.04 -8.62
CA SER A 181 4.17 -13.24 -7.94
C SER A 181 2.66 -13.15 -7.70
N SER A 182 2.04 -14.21 -7.23
CA SER A 182 0.64 -14.20 -6.86
C SER A 182 0.45 -14.28 -5.34
N ILE A 183 -0.75 -13.89 -4.86
CA ILE A 183 -1.09 -14.09 -3.44
C ILE A 183 -1.16 -15.58 -3.10
N LYS A 184 -1.40 -16.42 -4.09
CA LYS A 184 -1.52 -17.87 -3.92
C LYS A 184 -0.16 -18.55 -3.71
N ASP A 185 0.92 -17.99 -4.26
CA ASP A 185 2.30 -18.52 -4.12
C ASP A 185 2.84 -18.29 -2.70
#